data_0f9665d501af703f8721ae00b8290550
#
_entry.id   0f9665d501af703f8721ae00b8290550
#
_cell.length_a   1.000
_cell.length_b   1.000
_cell.length_c   1.000
_cell.angle_alpha   90.00
_cell.angle_beta   90.00
_cell.angle_gamma   90.00
#
_symmetry.space_group_name_H-M   'P 1'
#
loop_
_entity.id
_entity.type
_entity.pdbx_description
1 polymer ?
#
loop_
_entity_poly.entity_id
_entity_poly.type
_entity_poly.pdbx_seq_one_letter_code
_entity_poly.pdbx_strand_id
1 'polypeptide(L)' 'MNTAFILMAQYNGRAIIPLEQVCKDYFTHLTTEMFQRKVLAGQIKIPITRLEPSQKSAKGIHITDLAAYLDLQREAA' A
#
# COMPACT_ATOMS: atom_id res chain seq x y z
N MET A 1 3.34 18.19 -8.25
CA MET A 1 3.75 17.75 -6.90
C MET A 1 3.93 16.24 -6.89
N ASN A 2 4.93 15.74 -6.23
CA ASN A 2 5.25 14.32 -6.23
C ASN A 2 4.32 13.56 -5.26
N THR A 3 3.68 12.50 -5.74
CA THR A 3 2.77 11.70 -4.92
C THR A 3 3.46 11.13 -3.69
N ALA A 4 4.73 10.71 -3.81
CA ALA A 4 5.49 10.20 -2.68
C ALA A 4 5.65 11.24 -1.57
N PHE A 5 5.87 12.51 -1.92
CA PHE A 5 5.95 13.58 -0.93
C PHE A 5 4.63 13.79 -0.21
N ILE A 6 3.52 13.71 -0.94
CA ILE A 6 2.20 13.82 -0.33
C ILE A 6 1.99 12.71 0.69
N LEU A 7 2.36 11.48 0.34
CA LEU A 7 2.23 10.33 1.22
C LEU A 7 3.16 10.45 2.43
N MET A 8 4.38 10.94 2.23
CA MET A 8 5.31 11.15 3.33
C MET A 8 4.74 12.13 4.35
N ALA A 9 4.10 13.20 3.87
CA ALA A 9 3.45 14.15 4.75
C ALA A 9 2.26 13.52 5.47
N GLN A 10 1.46 12.74 4.76
CA GLN A 10 0.28 12.08 5.31
C GLN A 10 0.62 11.09 6.42
N TYR A 11 1.74 10.39 6.27
CA TYR A 11 2.16 9.33 7.19
C TYR A 11 3.35 9.70 8.05
N ASN A 12 3.61 10.98 8.20
CA ASN A 12 4.68 11.51 9.08
C ASN A 12 6.06 10.94 8.75
N GLY A 13 6.35 10.78 7.47
CA GLY A 13 7.66 10.31 7.02
C GLY A 13 7.91 8.82 7.14
N ARG A 14 6.90 8.02 7.46
CA ARG A 14 7.05 6.57 7.57
C ARG A 14 7.29 5.96 6.20
N ALA A 15 8.28 5.08 6.12
CA ALA A 15 8.61 4.42 4.84
C ALA A 15 7.65 3.28 4.50
N ILE A 16 7.18 2.55 5.51
CA ILE A 16 6.29 1.41 5.33
C ILE A 16 5.02 1.64 6.13
N ILE A 17 3.89 1.52 5.46
CA ILE A 17 2.57 1.77 6.05
C ILE A 17 1.88 0.44 6.30
N PRO A 18 1.36 0.20 7.51
CA PRO A 18 0.65 -1.06 7.79
C PRO A 18 -0.53 -1.27 6.85
N LEU A 19 -0.80 -2.53 6.50
CA LEU A 19 -1.90 -2.85 5.58
C LEU A 19 -3.25 -2.31 6.05
N GLU A 20 -3.51 -2.37 7.36
CA GLU A 20 -4.75 -1.83 7.91
C GLU A 20 -4.91 -0.36 7.60
N GLN A 21 -3.84 0.40 7.73
CA GLN A 21 -3.88 1.85 7.50
C GLN A 21 -4.08 2.15 6.01
N VAL A 22 -3.40 1.41 5.14
CA VAL A 22 -3.54 1.59 3.70
C VAL A 22 -4.98 1.28 3.26
N CYS A 23 -5.55 0.19 3.77
CA CYS A 23 -6.93 -0.17 3.44
C CYS A 23 -7.92 0.88 3.95
N LYS A 24 -7.70 1.37 5.17
CA LYS A 24 -8.56 2.39 5.75
C LYS A 24 -8.54 3.70 4.96
N ASP A 25 -7.38 4.06 4.43
CA ASP A 25 -7.20 5.35 3.76
C ASP A 25 -7.53 5.29 2.26
N TYR A 26 -7.22 4.19 1.58
CA TYR A 26 -7.32 4.11 0.12
C TYR A 26 -8.21 2.99 -0.39
N PHE A 27 -8.44 1.95 0.40
CA PHE A 27 -9.25 0.81 0.00
C PHE A 27 -10.32 0.55 1.05
N THR A 28 -11.14 1.58 1.30
CA THR A 28 -12.16 1.54 2.35
C THR A 28 -13.22 0.46 2.14
N HIS A 29 -13.35 -0.03 0.91
CA HIS A 29 -14.29 -1.10 0.56
C HIS A 29 -13.71 -2.49 0.77
N LEU A 30 -12.45 -2.60 1.20
CA LEU A 30 -11.77 -3.88 1.38
C LEU A 30 -11.30 -4.07 2.82
N THR A 31 -11.37 -5.31 3.31
CA THR A 31 -10.65 -5.69 4.52
C THR A 31 -9.18 -5.98 4.16
N THR A 32 -8.30 -6.05 5.16
CA THR A 32 -6.90 -6.40 4.91
C THR A 32 -6.78 -7.79 4.26
N GLU A 33 -7.62 -8.72 4.67
CA GLU A 33 -7.66 -10.06 4.10
C GLU A 33 -8.00 -10.04 2.61
N MET A 34 -9.07 -9.33 2.27
CA MET A 34 -9.50 -9.19 0.87
C MET A 34 -8.45 -8.46 0.04
N PHE A 35 -7.83 -7.44 0.62
CA PHE A 35 -6.76 -6.70 -0.04
C PHE A 35 -5.59 -7.62 -0.38
N GLN A 36 -5.12 -8.41 0.59
CA GLN A 36 -4.03 -9.35 0.37
C GLN A 36 -4.38 -10.37 -0.70
N ARG A 37 -5.61 -10.87 -0.68
CA ARG A 37 -6.07 -11.84 -1.67
C ARG A 37 -6.04 -11.26 -3.08
N LYS A 38 -6.49 -10.02 -3.24
CA LYS A 38 -6.47 -9.35 -4.55
C LYS A 38 -5.06 -9.08 -5.03
N VAL A 39 -4.15 -8.73 -4.11
CA VAL A 39 -2.73 -8.55 -4.45
C VAL A 39 -2.13 -9.86 -4.94
N LEU A 40 -2.37 -10.95 -4.24
CA LEU A 40 -1.86 -12.26 -4.63
C LEU A 40 -2.44 -12.73 -5.96
N ALA A 41 -3.68 -12.37 -6.25
CA ALA A 41 -4.32 -12.72 -7.51
C ALA A 41 -3.89 -11.82 -8.68
N GLY A 42 -3.09 -10.80 -8.41
CA GLY A 42 -2.63 -9.88 -9.44
C GLY A 42 -3.63 -8.81 -9.82
N GLN A 43 -4.74 -8.70 -9.10
CA GLN A 43 -5.76 -7.69 -9.37
C GLN A 43 -5.34 -6.30 -8.87
N ILE A 44 -4.57 -6.27 -7.79
CA ILE A 44 -3.99 -5.03 -7.27
C ILE A 44 -2.47 -5.19 -7.38
N LYS A 45 -1.85 -4.36 -8.21
CA LYS A 45 -0.42 -4.50 -8.52
C LYS A 45 0.43 -3.66 -7.58
N ILE A 46 0.39 -4.00 -6.29
CA ILE A 46 1.22 -3.38 -5.27
C ILE A 46 1.98 -4.50 -4.56
N PRO A 47 3.32 -4.46 -4.53
CA PRO A 47 4.06 -5.46 -3.75
C PRO A 47 3.86 -5.22 -2.25
N ILE A 48 3.66 -6.31 -1.51
CA ILE A 48 3.54 -6.25 -0.05
C ILE A 48 4.92 -6.42 0.54
N THR A 49 5.33 -5.47 1.38
CA THR A 49 6.64 -5.51 2.03
C THR A 49 6.51 -6.17 3.40
N ARG A 50 7.38 -7.13 3.67
CA ARG A 50 7.50 -7.75 4.99
C ARG A 50 8.76 -7.23 5.66
N LEU A 51 8.66 -6.90 6.94
CA LEU A 51 9.82 -6.40 7.67
C LEU A 51 10.82 -7.49 8.00
N GLU A 52 10.36 -8.75 8.03
CA GLU A 52 11.25 -9.91 8.18
C GLU A 52 10.60 -11.12 7.49
N PRO A 53 11.40 -12.16 7.15
CA PRO A 53 10.87 -13.30 6.38
C PRO A 53 10.09 -14.30 7.24
N SER A 54 9.22 -13.81 8.11
CA SER A 54 8.37 -14.62 8.98
C SER A 54 6.91 -14.39 8.61
N GLN A 55 6.08 -15.43 8.66
CA GLN A 55 4.65 -15.29 8.40
C GLN A 55 3.96 -14.42 9.44
N LYS A 56 4.57 -14.30 10.62
CA LYS A 56 4.05 -13.47 11.70
C LYS A 56 4.59 -12.06 11.69
N SER A 57 5.48 -11.73 10.75
CA SER A 57 6.04 -10.40 10.69
C SER A 57 4.99 -9.38 10.25
N ALA A 58 5.19 -8.13 10.65
CA ALA A 58 4.34 -7.05 10.21
C ALA A 58 4.46 -6.89 8.69
N LYS A 59 3.32 -6.75 8.03
CA LYS A 59 3.24 -6.53 6.59
C LYS A 59 2.78 -5.11 6.33
N GLY A 60 3.30 -4.52 5.29
CA GLY A 60 2.91 -3.17 4.92
C GLY A 60 3.21 -2.88 3.46
N ILE A 61 2.96 -1.64 3.07
CA ILE A 61 3.23 -1.16 1.72
C ILE A 61 4.27 -0.06 1.83
N HIS A 62 5.34 -0.17 1.04
CA HIS A 62 6.34 0.89 0.99
C HIS A 62 5.73 2.11 0.31
N ILE A 63 6.04 3.30 0.83
CA ILE A 63 5.49 4.56 0.33
C ILE A 63 5.70 4.71 -1.18
N THR A 64 6.87 4.35 -1.69
CA THR A 64 7.15 4.48 -3.13
C THR A 64 6.29 3.54 -3.96
N ASP A 65 5.99 2.35 -3.46
CA ASP A 65 5.12 1.41 -4.16
C ASP A 65 3.68 1.91 -4.18
N LEU A 66 3.21 2.46 -3.07
CA LEU A 66 1.88 3.04 -3.00
C LEU A 66 1.76 4.24 -3.94
N ALA A 67 2.78 5.11 -3.94
CA ALA A 67 2.81 6.27 -4.82
C ALA A 67 2.73 5.85 -6.29
N ALA A 68 3.51 4.84 -6.69
CA ALA A 68 3.52 4.34 -8.05
C ALA A 68 2.14 3.79 -8.45
N TYR A 69 1.48 3.07 -7.55
CA TYR A 69 0.16 2.54 -7.81
C TYR A 69 -0.86 3.65 -7.99
N LEU A 70 -0.85 4.65 -7.11
CA LEU A 70 -1.79 5.78 -7.19
C LEU A 70 -1.58 6.56 -8.49
N ASP A 71 -0.34 6.78 -8.89
CA ASP A 71 -0.03 7.47 -10.14
C ASP A 71 -0.52 6.68 -11.34
N LEU A 72 -0.35 5.36 -11.31
CA LEU A 72 -0.81 4.48 -12.38
C LEU A 72 -2.34 4.52 -12.51
N GLN A 73 -3.06 4.52 -11.39
CA GLN A 73 -4.51 4.60 -11.41
C GLN A 73 -4.99 5.93 -11.97
N ARG A 74 -4.31 7.01 -11.63
CA ARG A 74 -4.64 8.32 -12.16
C ARG A 74 -4.47 8.37 -13.69
N GLU A 75 -3.41 7.77 -14.20
CA GLU A 75 -3.16 7.71 -15.65
C GLU A 75 -4.17 6.85 -16.38
N ALA A 76 -4.66 5.79 -15.71
CA ALA A 76 -5.62 4.87 -16.30
C ALA A 76 -7.05 5.41 -16.28
N ALA A 77 -7.33 6.43 -15.50
CA ALA A 77 -8.68 6.98 -15.33
C ALA A 77 -9.14 7.80 -16.51
#